data_08b3268e3658a0e2e4e640ebc861d594
#
_entry.id   08b3268e3658a0e2e4e640ebc861d594
#
_cell.length_a   1.000
_cell.length_b   1.000
_cell.length_c   1.000
_cell.angle_alpha   90.00
_cell.angle_beta   90.00
_cell.angle_gamma   90.00
#
_symmetry.space_group_name_H-M   'P 1'
#
loop_
_entity.id
_entity.type
_entity.pdbx_description
1 polymer ?
#
loop_
_entity_poly.entity_id
_entity_poly.type
_entity_poly.pdbx_seq_one_letter_code
_entity_poly.pdbx_strand_id
1 'polypeptide(L)'
;MPRYLCWPIHRERLAKGLNGWPHPVSRAALPLAMSVTGVPCLLRELHGVEPARMLAAYDALSEESIYLRFMRAKRTPPPEQVAQFLDYHPDHQISLLLTDLAGQPLAQAQSIRRRLHPDRAEFACIVADHFQHKGAGRRILLSLALLARADGILDWTAEVLAQNRPMLTLLKRLGLPLTLVTGREMVFVRLDLSALDPWLPVLPAAPLKTKGE
;
A
#
# COMPACT_ATOMS: atom_id res chain seq x y z
N MET A 1 -22.97 5.61 -18.83
CA MET A 1 -22.20 4.36 -19.04
C MET A 1 -20.87 4.51 -18.35
N PRO A 2 -20.35 3.48 -17.63
CA PRO A 2 -19.03 3.53 -17.05
C PRO A 2 -17.97 3.63 -18.15
N ARG A 3 -16.95 4.48 -17.92
CA ARG A 3 -15.83 4.62 -18.84
C ARG A 3 -14.68 3.75 -18.34
N TYR A 4 -14.17 2.90 -19.22
CA TYR A 4 -13.01 2.07 -18.98
C TYR A 4 -11.76 2.76 -19.51
N LEU A 5 -10.77 2.94 -18.65
CA LEU A 5 -9.48 3.53 -19.01
C LEU A 5 -8.39 2.55 -18.58
N CYS A 6 -7.54 2.13 -19.51
CA CYS A 6 -6.46 1.17 -19.24
C CYS A 6 -5.10 1.82 -19.53
N TRP A 7 -4.16 1.64 -18.62
CA TRP A 7 -2.76 1.99 -18.81
C TRP A 7 -1.93 0.71 -18.81
N PRO A 8 -1.17 0.43 -19.87
CA PRO A 8 -0.25 -0.70 -19.88
C PRO A 8 0.90 -0.48 -18.90
N ILE A 9 1.69 -1.52 -18.69
CA ILE A 9 2.92 -1.44 -17.91
C ILE A 9 3.83 -0.35 -18.48
N HIS A 10 4.39 0.47 -17.58
CA HIS A 10 5.44 1.43 -17.93
C HIS A 10 6.76 1.00 -17.27
N ARG A 11 7.49 0.09 -17.93
CA ARG A 11 8.67 -0.59 -17.40
C ARG A 11 9.74 0.37 -16.85
N GLU A 12 10.10 1.42 -17.59
CA GLU A 12 11.10 2.40 -17.14
C GLU A 12 10.67 3.13 -15.86
N ARG A 13 9.38 3.51 -15.79
CA ARG A 13 8.85 4.19 -14.60
C ARG A 13 8.81 3.24 -13.41
N LEU A 14 8.41 2.00 -13.61
CA LEU A 14 8.41 0.98 -12.59
C LEU A 14 9.84 0.71 -12.09
N ALA A 15 10.79 0.46 -13.00
CA ALA A 15 12.19 0.25 -12.68
C ALA A 15 12.80 1.45 -11.94
N LYS A 16 12.56 2.69 -12.39
CA LYS A 16 12.99 3.89 -11.66
C LYS A 16 12.38 3.97 -10.27
N GLY A 17 11.16 3.47 -10.11
CA GLY A 17 10.49 3.37 -8.83
C GLY A 17 11.13 2.35 -7.90
N LEU A 18 11.55 1.21 -8.41
CA LEU A 18 12.06 0.10 -7.62
C LEU A 18 13.58 0.14 -7.43
N ASN A 19 14.34 0.64 -8.39
CA ASN A 19 15.80 0.70 -8.30
C ASN A 19 16.33 1.96 -7.58
N GLY A 20 15.46 2.94 -7.34
CA GLY A 20 15.86 4.25 -6.77
C GLY A 20 16.02 4.27 -5.24
N TRP A 21 15.59 3.22 -4.55
CA TRP A 21 15.70 3.10 -3.08
C TRP A 21 15.56 1.63 -2.65
N PRO A 22 15.99 1.28 -1.40
CA PRO A 22 15.78 -0.05 -0.84
C PRO A 22 14.29 -0.34 -0.66
N HIS A 23 13.86 -1.56 -0.98
CA HIS A 23 12.50 -2.04 -0.76
C HIS A 23 12.52 -3.48 -0.24
N PRO A 24 11.52 -3.89 0.54
CA PRO A 24 11.47 -5.22 1.10
C PRO A 24 11.07 -6.23 0.01
N VAL A 25 11.81 -7.33 -0.08
CA VAL A 25 11.46 -8.49 -0.93
C VAL A 25 10.73 -9.57 -0.13
N SER A 26 10.70 -9.45 1.19
CA SER A 26 9.96 -10.29 2.12
C SER A 26 9.65 -9.50 3.39
N ARG A 27 8.69 -9.95 4.18
CA ARG A 27 8.35 -9.35 5.47
C ARG A 27 9.51 -9.41 6.47
N ALA A 28 10.35 -10.45 6.38
CA ALA A 28 11.55 -10.59 7.21
C ALA A 28 12.61 -9.51 6.96
N ALA A 29 12.52 -8.76 5.85
CA ALA A 29 13.40 -7.61 5.57
C ALA A 29 12.97 -6.33 6.29
N LEU A 30 11.89 -6.34 7.05
CA LEU A 30 11.42 -5.21 7.85
C LEU A 30 11.94 -5.33 9.30
N PRO A 31 12.24 -4.20 9.98
CA PRO A 31 12.15 -2.82 9.50
C PRO A 31 13.27 -2.45 8.51
N LEU A 32 12.95 -1.61 7.53
CA LEU A 32 13.86 -1.20 6.46
C LEU A 32 14.11 0.32 6.50
N ALA A 33 15.37 0.72 6.65
CA ALA A 33 15.77 2.12 6.59
C ALA A 33 15.73 2.64 5.15
N MET A 34 15.17 3.82 4.95
CA MET A 34 15.12 4.51 3.66
C MET A 34 15.17 6.03 3.83
N SER A 35 15.37 6.74 2.72
CA SER A 35 15.28 8.20 2.71
C SER A 35 14.16 8.65 1.79
N VAL A 36 13.36 9.60 2.23
CA VAL A 36 12.32 10.26 1.42
C VAL A 36 12.67 11.74 1.30
N THR A 37 13.12 12.17 0.13
CA THR A 37 13.58 13.55 -0.13
C THR A 37 14.61 14.07 0.89
N GLY A 38 15.57 13.21 1.27
CA GLY A 38 16.60 13.55 2.26
C GLY A 38 16.18 13.32 3.72
N VAL A 39 14.91 13.08 4.00
CA VAL A 39 14.44 12.76 5.36
C VAL A 39 14.67 11.27 5.64
N PRO A 40 15.46 10.91 6.67
CA PRO A 40 15.62 9.53 7.09
C PRO A 40 14.29 8.97 7.61
N CYS A 41 13.91 7.79 7.12
CA CYS A 41 12.66 7.13 7.46
C CYS A 41 12.89 5.65 7.74
N LEU A 42 11.97 5.05 8.47
CA LEU A 42 11.92 3.62 8.73
C LEU A 42 10.60 3.06 8.20
N LEU A 43 10.68 2.11 7.27
CA LEU A 43 9.54 1.32 6.82
C LEU A 43 9.41 0.09 7.70
N ARG A 44 8.26 -0.11 8.32
CA ARG A 44 7.99 -1.24 9.21
C ARG A 44 6.57 -1.77 9.03
N GLU A 45 6.28 -2.92 9.59
CA GLU A 45 4.90 -3.35 9.74
C GLU A 45 4.18 -2.51 10.81
N LEU A 46 2.87 -2.40 10.66
CA LEU A 46 2.01 -1.70 11.62
C LEU A 46 1.97 -2.40 12.99
N HIS A 47 2.28 -3.69 13.03
CA HIS A 47 2.26 -4.47 14.26
C HIS A 47 3.15 -3.85 15.37
N GLY A 48 2.63 -3.84 16.61
CA GLY A 48 3.35 -3.34 17.78
C GLY A 48 3.47 -1.82 17.84
N VAL A 49 2.69 -1.07 17.06
CA VAL A 49 2.62 0.40 17.17
C VAL A 49 1.64 0.79 18.29
N GLU A 50 2.06 1.71 19.13
CA GLU A 50 1.23 2.20 20.23
C GLU A 50 -0.06 2.88 19.71
N PRO A 51 -1.26 2.52 20.22
CA PRO A 51 -2.53 3.12 19.82
C PRO A 51 -2.55 4.65 19.91
N ALA A 52 -1.98 5.20 20.96
CA ALA A 52 -1.91 6.64 21.17
C ALA A 52 -1.14 7.37 20.05
N ARG A 53 -0.07 6.74 19.53
CA ARG A 53 0.74 7.29 18.43
C ARG A 53 -0.02 7.31 17.11
N MET A 54 -0.80 6.26 16.84
CA MET A 54 -1.66 6.20 15.66
C MET A 54 -2.82 7.20 15.75
N LEU A 55 -3.39 7.36 16.94
CA LEU A 55 -4.45 8.33 17.19
C LEU A 55 -3.93 9.76 16.97
N ALA A 56 -2.76 10.10 17.55
CA ALA A 56 -2.14 11.40 17.34
C ALA A 56 -1.84 11.68 15.85
N ALA A 57 -1.39 10.67 15.10
CA ALA A 57 -1.18 10.79 13.67
C ALA A 57 -2.49 11.00 12.91
N TYR A 58 -3.57 10.33 13.30
CA TYR A 58 -4.91 10.55 12.74
C TYR A 58 -5.43 11.96 13.02
N ASP A 59 -5.29 12.43 14.24
CA ASP A 59 -5.75 13.78 14.65
C ASP A 59 -4.97 14.91 13.92
N ALA A 60 -3.73 14.64 13.53
CA ALA A 60 -2.91 15.56 12.76
C ALA A 60 -3.29 15.65 11.28
N LEU A 61 -4.12 14.72 10.75
CA LEU A 61 -4.59 14.76 9.37
C LEU A 61 -5.65 15.86 9.18
N SER A 62 -5.67 16.45 8.00
CA SER A 62 -6.73 17.38 7.59
C SER A 62 -8.07 16.65 7.41
N GLU A 63 -9.17 17.41 7.47
CA GLU A 63 -10.51 16.89 7.16
C GLU A 63 -10.57 16.34 5.75
N GLU A 64 -9.91 16.99 4.80
CA GLU A 64 -9.81 16.56 3.40
C GLU A 64 -9.10 15.19 3.30
N SER A 65 -7.94 15.02 3.91
CA SER A 65 -7.20 13.75 3.90
C SER A 65 -8.00 12.61 4.52
N ILE A 66 -8.72 12.88 5.61
CA ILE A 66 -9.62 11.90 6.23
C ILE A 66 -10.78 11.56 5.30
N TYR A 67 -11.42 12.56 4.72
CA TYR A 67 -12.54 12.32 3.79
C TYR A 67 -12.10 11.54 2.54
N LEU A 68 -10.97 11.92 1.94
CA LEU A 68 -10.45 11.24 0.76
C LEU A 68 -10.05 9.78 1.03
N ARG A 69 -9.66 9.46 2.28
CA ARG A 69 -9.24 8.10 2.65
C ARG A 69 -10.38 7.23 3.17
N PHE A 70 -11.25 7.78 4.00
CA PHE A 70 -12.25 7.03 4.75
C PHE A 70 -13.69 7.29 4.27
N MET A 71 -13.88 8.22 3.34
CA MET A 71 -15.19 8.61 2.76
C MET A 71 -16.19 9.05 3.85
N ARG A 72 -15.68 9.64 4.93
CA ARG A 72 -16.46 10.12 6.06
C ARG A 72 -15.88 11.42 6.62
N ALA A 73 -16.71 12.19 7.32
CA ALA A 73 -16.25 13.37 8.05
C ALA A 73 -15.23 12.96 9.13
N LYS A 74 -14.27 13.85 9.39
CA LYS A 74 -13.29 13.65 10.46
C LYS A 74 -14.02 13.63 11.81
N ARG A 75 -13.82 12.56 12.55
CA ARG A 75 -14.26 12.41 13.94
C ARG A 75 -13.19 11.58 14.64
N THR A 76 -12.85 11.95 15.88
CA THR A 76 -11.94 11.13 16.68
C THR A 76 -12.50 9.72 16.79
N PRO A 77 -11.78 8.69 16.31
CA PRO A 77 -12.26 7.33 16.37
C PRO A 77 -12.32 6.87 17.83
N PRO A 78 -13.38 6.14 18.22
CA PRO A 78 -13.44 5.58 19.55
C PRO A 78 -12.31 4.53 19.74
N PRO A 79 -11.86 4.28 20.98
CA PRO A 79 -10.76 3.37 21.28
C PRO A 79 -10.88 1.98 20.63
N GLU A 80 -12.11 1.46 20.55
CA GLU A 80 -12.39 0.15 19.93
C GLU A 80 -12.07 0.17 18.42
N GLN A 81 -12.35 1.26 17.71
CA GLN A 81 -12.01 1.38 16.29
C GLN A 81 -10.51 1.48 16.07
N VAL A 82 -9.80 2.16 16.99
CA VAL A 82 -8.33 2.20 16.94
C VAL A 82 -7.76 0.81 17.19
N ALA A 83 -8.29 0.09 18.19
CA ALA A 83 -7.89 -1.28 18.48
C ALA A 83 -8.13 -2.21 17.28
N GLN A 84 -9.31 -2.15 16.65
CA GLN A 84 -9.62 -2.91 15.43
C GLN A 84 -8.69 -2.58 14.26
N PHE A 85 -8.33 -1.31 14.09
CA PHE A 85 -7.38 -0.91 13.04
C PHE A 85 -5.97 -1.48 13.29
N LEU A 86 -5.60 -1.62 14.55
CA LEU A 86 -4.31 -2.17 14.99
C LEU A 86 -4.35 -3.69 15.17
N ASP A 87 -5.55 -4.29 15.16
CA ASP A 87 -5.73 -5.74 15.20
C ASP A 87 -5.25 -6.34 13.87
N TYR A 88 -4.05 -6.89 13.94
CA TYR A 88 -3.28 -7.29 12.78
C TYR A 88 -3.37 -8.79 12.56
N HIS A 89 -3.98 -9.18 11.45
CA HIS A 89 -4.08 -10.56 11.02
C HIS A 89 -3.07 -10.87 9.90
N PRO A 90 -1.85 -11.33 10.22
CA PRO A 90 -0.77 -11.51 9.23
C PRO A 90 -1.11 -12.44 8.07
N ASP A 91 -2.02 -13.39 8.28
CA ASP A 91 -2.44 -14.35 7.25
C ASP A 91 -3.34 -13.72 6.18
N HIS A 92 -3.97 -12.59 6.50
CA HIS A 92 -4.95 -11.96 5.62
C HIS A 92 -4.58 -10.55 5.19
N GLN A 93 -3.63 -9.91 5.88
CA GLN A 93 -3.25 -8.55 5.55
C GLN A 93 -1.76 -8.30 5.70
N ILE A 94 -1.30 -7.33 4.90
CA ILE A 94 0.00 -6.68 5.05
C ILE A 94 -0.31 -5.20 5.31
N SER A 95 0.18 -4.68 6.43
CA SER A 95 0.02 -3.27 6.78
C SER A 95 1.38 -2.67 7.08
N LEU A 96 1.78 -1.69 6.27
CA LEU A 96 3.05 -1.00 6.38
C LEU A 96 2.86 0.40 6.97
N LEU A 97 3.82 0.79 7.77
CA LEU A 97 3.97 2.12 8.33
C LEU A 97 5.33 2.68 7.96
N LEU A 98 5.36 3.88 7.39
CA LEU A 98 6.55 4.68 7.22
C LEU A 98 6.61 5.67 8.37
N THR A 99 7.70 5.68 9.12
CA THR A 99 7.91 6.60 10.24
C THR A 99 9.17 7.43 10.02
N ASP A 100 9.29 8.55 10.72
CA ASP A 100 10.59 9.17 10.97
C ASP A 100 11.40 8.35 12.00
N LEU A 101 12.61 8.81 12.33
CA LEU A 101 13.48 8.14 13.32
C LEU A 101 12.97 8.25 14.76
N ALA A 102 12.09 9.21 15.05
CA ALA A 102 11.40 9.32 16.35
C ALA A 102 10.18 8.39 16.42
N GLY A 103 9.87 7.67 15.35
CA GLY A 103 8.74 6.75 15.25
C GLY A 103 7.41 7.44 14.95
N GLN A 104 7.40 8.71 14.52
CA GLN A 104 6.15 9.40 14.14
C GLN A 104 5.66 8.87 12.80
N PRO A 105 4.38 8.49 12.67
CA PRO A 105 3.79 8.04 11.43
C PRO A 105 3.81 9.13 10.34
N LEU A 106 4.38 8.81 9.19
CA LEU A 106 4.45 9.69 8.00
C LEU A 106 3.55 9.19 6.87
N ALA A 107 3.41 7.87 6.73
CA ALA A 107 2.49 7.25 5.78
C ALA A 107 2.11 5.85 6.25
N GLN A 108 0.90 5.42 5.90
CA GLN A 108 0.41 4.06 6.13
C GLN A 108 -0.18 3.51 4.84
N ALA A 109 0.07 2.23 4.57
CA ALA A 109 -0.57 1.50 3.49
C ALA A 109 -0.89 0.07 3.92
N GLN A 110 -1.98 -0.47 3.38
CA GLN A 110 -2.43 -1.82 3.70
C GLN A 110 -2.90 -2.56 2.45
N SER A 111 -2.74 -3.87 2.46
CA SER A 111 -3.25 -4.82 1.48
C SER A 111 -4.01 -5.90 2.23
N ILE A 112 -5.32 -6.02 1.98
CA ILE A 112 -6.21 -6.97 2.66
C ILE A 112 -6.68 -7.99 1.64
N ARG A 113 -6.30 -9.25 1.85
CA ARG A 113 -6.64 -10.38 0.99
C ARG A 113 -8.15 -10.64 0.99
N ARG A 114 -8.73 -10.86 -0.18
CA ARG A 114 -10.15 -11.22 -0.28
C ARG A 114 -10.35 -12.71 0.01
N ARG A 115 -11.26 -13.03 0.91
CA ARG A 115 -11.53 -14.42 1.33
C ARG A 115 -11.94 -15.35 0.18
N LEU A 116 -12.79 -14.87 -0.73
CA LEU A 116 -13.29 -15.63 -1.87
C LEU A 116 -12.35 -15.66 -3.08
N HIS A 117 -11.34 -14.80 -3.09
CA HIS A 117 -10.37 -14.63 -4.18
C HIS A 117 -9.00 -14.43 -3.56
N PRO A 118 -8.30 -15.51 -3.14
CA PRO A 118 -7.05 -15.40 -2.38
C PRO A 118 -5.88 -14.80 -3.17
N ASP A 119 -6.00 -14.74 -4.49
CA ASP A 119 -5.11 -14.08 -5.43
C ASP A 119 -5.39 -12.57 -5.58
N ARG A 120 -6.40 -12.04 -4.89
CA ARG A 120 -6.83 -10.64 -4.95
C ARG A 120 -6.81 -10.00 -3.58
N ALA A 121 -6.43 -8.73 -3.54
CA ALA A 121 -6.49 -7.94 -2.32
C ALA A 121 -7.05 -6.55 -2.59
N GLU A 122 -7.63 -5.97 -1.55
CA GLU A 122 -7.98 -4.56 -1.52
C GLU A 122 -6.84 -3.79 -0.88
N PHE A 123 -6.45 -2.66 -1.50
CA PHE A 123 -5.38 -1.82 -0.97
C PHE A 123 -5.88 -0.43 -0.61
N ALA A 124 -5.17 0.19 0.32
CA ALA A 124 -5.40 1.56 0.71
C ALA A 124 -4.10 2.22 1.18
N CYS A 125 -4.03 3.55 1.06
CA CYS A 125 -2.86 4.33 1.46
C CYS A 125 -3.29 5.70 1.97
N ILE A 126 -2.56 6.21 2.96
CA ILE A 126 -2.65 7.59 3.43
C ILE A 126 -1.24 8.10 3.73
N VAL A 127 -1.01 9.38 3.49
CA VAL A 127 0.24 10.08 3.79
C VAL A 127 -0.09 11.31 4.62
N ALA A 128 0.65 11.55 5.69
CA ALA A 128 0.50 12.72 6.53
C ALA A 128 0.61 14.01 5.68
N ASP A 129 -0.25 14.99 5.93
CA ASP A 129 -0.40 16.18 5.06
C ASP A 129 0.94 16.91 4.84
N HIS A 130 1.72 17.12 5.89
CA HIS A 130 3.03 17.75 5.83
C HIS A 130 4.09 16.92 5.07
N PHE A 131 3.80 15.66 4.79
CA PHE A 131 4.72 14.73 4.11
C PHE A 131 4.23 14.30 2.73
N GLN A 132 3.09 14.82 2.27
CA GLN A 132 2.57 14.61 0.92
C GLN A 132 3.50 15.24 -0.14
N HIS A 133 3.30 14.86 -1.40
CA HIS A 133 4.06 15.32 -2.58
C HIS A 133 5.58 15.06 -2.55
N LYS A 134 6.12 14.42 -1.50
CA LYS A 134 7.53 14.06 -1.32
C LYS A 134 7.89 12.67 -1.85
N GLY A 135 6.95 11.95 -2.47
CA GLY A 135 7.16 10.61 -3.00
C GLY A 135 6.96 9.47 -2.00
N ALA A 136 6.59 9.76 -0.74
CA ALA A 136 6.34 8.77 0.30
C ALA A 136 5.26 7.75 -0.12
N GLY A 137 4.13 8.22 -0.64
CA GLY A 137 3.04 7.36 -1.10
C GLY A 137 3.47 6.37 -2.19
N ARG A 138 4.34 6.80 -3.13
CA ARG A 138 4.87 5.90 -4.15
C ARG A 138 5.76 4.82 -3.55
N ARG A 139 6.63 5.16 -2.62
CA ARG A 139 7.55 4.22 -1.98
C ARG A 139 6.82 3.17 -1.16
N ILE A 140 5.92 3.62 -0.29
CA ILE A 140 5.17 2.69 0.56
C ILE A 140 4.25 1.78 -0.27
N LEU A 141 3.60 2.28 -1.34
CA LEU A 141 2.76 1.46 -2.21
C LEU A 141 3.58 0.45 -3.03
N LEU A 142 4.74 0.82 -3.58
CA LEU A 142 5.59 -0.14 -4.29
C LEU A 142 6.17 -1.19 -3.35
N SER A 143 6.59 -0.81 -2.15
CA SER A 143 7.03 -1.76 -1.11
C SER A 143 5.92 -2.74 -0.73
N LEU A 144 4.72 -2.22 -0.50
CA LEU A 144 3.55 -3.04 -0.18
C LEU A 144 3.18 -3.97 -1.34
N ALA A 145 3.25 -3.47 -2.59
CA ALA A 145 2.93 -4.24 -3.79
C ALA A 145 3.90 -5.42 -3.99
N LEU A 146 5.21 -5.22 -3.73
CA LEU A 146 6.20 -6.30 -3.77
C LEU A 146 5.90 -7.37 -2.73
N LEU A 147 5.61 -6.97 -1.48
CA LEU A 147 5.25 -7.92 -0.42
C LEU A 147 3.95 -8.65 -0.72
N ALA A 148 2.92 -7.94 -1.20
CA ALA A 148 1.66 -8.55 -1.59
C ALA A 148 1.83 -9.54 -2.74
N ARG A 149 2.66 -9.18 -3.74
CA ARG A 149 2.95 -10.09 -4.86
C ARG A 149 3.75 -11.32 -4.41
N ALA A 150 4.75 -11.14 -3.54
CA ALA A 150 5.49 -12.25 -2.94
C ALA A 150 4.59 -13.19 -2.13
N ASP A 151 3.51 -12.64 -1.54
CA ASP A 151 2.49 -13.37 -0.80
C ASP A 151 1.37 -13.95 -1.71
N GLY A 152 1.57 -13.94 -3.05
CA GLY A 152 0.68 -14.57 -4.03
C GLY A 152 -0.48 -13.70 -4.53
N ILE A 153 -0.55 -12.41 -4.19
CA ILE A 153 -1.56 -11.51 -4.73
C ILE A 153 -1.19 -11.16 -6.17
N LEU A 154 -2.14 -11.35 -7.09
CA LEU A 154 -2.01 -11.00 -8.51
C LEU A 154 -2.68 -9.67 -8.80
N ASP A 155 -3.84 -9.43 -8.21
CA ASP A 155 -4.64 -8.25 -8.46
C ASP A 155 -4.86 -7.42 -7.19
N TRP A 156 -4.56 -6.14 -7.30
CA TRP A 156 -5.00 -5.14 -6.33
C TRP A 156 -6.21 -4.39 -6.82
N THR A 157 -7.17 -4.18 -5.94
CA THR A 157 -8.36 -3.37 -6.20
C THR A 157 -8.51 -2.29 -5.14
N ALA A 158 -9.13 -1.18 -5.52
CA ALA A 158 -9.55 -0.12 -4.60
C ALA A 158 -10.74 0.65 -5.18
N GLU A 159 -11.48 1.27 -4.29
CA GLU A 159 -12.44 2.31 -4.62
C GLU A 159 -11.86 3.67 -4.23
N VAL A 160 -11.81 4.58 -5.18
CA VAL A 160 -11.21 5.90 -5.00
C VAL A 160 -12.23 6.97 -5.38
N LEU A 161 -12.45 7.96 -4.52
CA LEU A 161 -13.30 9.10 -4.86
C LEU A 161 -12.80 9.76 -6.16
N ALA A 162 -13.70 10.07 -7.08
CA ALA A 162 -13.35 10.68 -8.38
C ALA A 162 -12.60 12.02 -8.23
N GLN A 163 -12.86 12.72 -7.12
CA GLN A 163 -12.17 13.96 -6.76
C GLN A 163 -10.79 13.74 -6.13
N ASN A 164 -10.43 12.52 -5.71
CA ASN A 164 -9.10 12.21 -5.16
C ASN A 164 -8.05 12.14 -6.29
N ARG A 165 -7.85 13.27 -6.96
CA ARG A 165 -6.88 13.41 -8.05
C ARG A 165 -5.44 13.06 -7.62
N PRO A 166 -4.98 13.41 -6.40
CA PRO A 166 -3.67 13.02 -5.92
C PRO A 166 -3.46 11.50 -5.95
N MET A 167 -4.42 10.71 -5.42
CA MET A 167 -4.34 9.24 -5.41
C MET A 167 -4.38 8.68 -6.84
N LEU A 168 -5.31 9.12 -7.68
CA LEU A 168 -5.40 8.66 -9.07
C LEU A 168 -4.12 8.98 -9.88
N THR A 169 -3.51 10.13 -9.61
CA THR A 169 -2.21 10.49 -10.22
C THR A 169 -1.09 9.61 -9.69
N LEU A 170 -1.06 9.34 -8.39
CA LEU A 170 -0.09 8.44 -7.77
C LEU A 170 -0.15 7.05 -8.39
N LEU A 171 -1.34 6.47 -8.55
CA LEU A 171 -1.54 5.14 -9.12
C LEU A 171 -1.01 5.05 -10.57
N LYS A 172 -1.30 6.06 -11.40
CA LYS A 172 -0.74 6.16 -12.77
C LYS A 172 0.80 6.26 -12.78
N ARG A 173 1.38 6.85 -11.73
CA ARG A 173 2.83 7.01 -11.58
C ARG A 173 3.55 5.79 -11.01
N LEU A 174 2.84 4.77 -10.51
CA LEU A 174 3.48 3.54 -10.06
C LEU A 174 4.20 2.83 -11.22
N GLY A 175 3.60 2.83 -12.41
CA GLY A 175 4.13 2.15 -13.59
C GLY A 175 3.60 0.72 -13.76
N LEU A 176 2.74 0.27 -12.86
CA LEU A 176 2.02 -1.01 -12.96
C LEU A 176 0.89 -0.91 -14.00
N PRO A 177 0.50 -2.03 -14.63
CA PRO A 177 -0.72 -2.07 -15.43
C PRO A 177 -1.92 -1.66 -14.57
N LEU A 178 -2.66 -0.67 -15.05
CA LEU A 178 -3.73 -0.02 -14.30
C LEU A 178 -5.01 0.03 -15.13
N THR A 179 -6.10 -0.42 -14.57
CA THR A 179 -7.45 -0.25 -15.13
C THR A 179 -8.27 0.62 -14.19
N LEU A 180 -8.92 1.62 -14.75
CA LEU A 180 -9.86 2.49 -14.05
C LEU A 180 -11.23 2.37 -14.68
N VAL A 181 -12.25 2.17 -13.85
CA VAL A 181 -13.66 2.19 -14.25
C VAL A 181 -14.34 3.36 -13.54
N THR A 182 -14.64 4.40 -14.30
CA THR A 182 -15.19 5.63 -13.75
C THR A 182 -16.70 5.54 -13.58
N GLY A 183 -17.17 5.65 -12.32
CA GLY A 183 -18.56 5.89 -11.95
C GLY A 183 -18.85 7.38 -11.78
N ARG A 184 -19.94 7.72 -11.12
CA ARG A 184 -20.32 9.12 -10.83
C ARG A 184 -19.40 9.75 -9.78
N GLU A 185 -19.30 9.13 -8.63
CA GLU A 185 -18.55 9.64 -7.46
C GLU A 185 -17.27 8.84 -7.19
N MET A 186 -17.25 7.59 -7.64
CA MET A 186 -16.19 6.63 -7.38
C MET A 186 -15.49 6.19 -8.67
N VAL A 187 -14.22 5.90 -8.54
CA VAL A 187 -13.39 5.24 -9.56
C VAL A 187 -12.96 3.89 -8.99
N PHE A 188 -13.37 2.81 -9.64
CA PHE A 188 -12.87 1.48 -9.35
C PHE A 188 -11.50 1.32 -9.99
N VAL A 189 -10.54 0.90 -9.17
CA VAL A 189 -9.15 0.72 -9.54
C VAL A 189 -8.81 -0.75 -9.52
N ARG A 190 -8.09 -1.22 -10.56
CA ARG A 190 -7.40 -2.50 -10.56
C ARG A 190 -5.96 -2.31 -11.02
N LEU A 191 -5.02 -2.85 -10.25
CA LEU A 191 -3.60 -2.92 -10.56
C LEU A 191 -3.19 -4.39 -10.70
N ASP A 192 -2.50 -4.72 -11.79
CA ASP A 192 -1.92 -6.05 -11.99
C ASP A 192 -0.51 -6.08 -11.40
N LEU A 193 -0.34 -6.90 -10.36
CA LEU A 193 0.92 -7.05 -9.63
C LEU A 193 1.87 -8.08 -10.27
N SER A 194 1.41 -8.90 -11.22
CA SER A 194 2.28 -9.86 -11.92
C SER A 194 3.45 -9.17 -12.64
N ALA A 195 3.26 -7.90 -12.99
CA ALA A 195 4.31 -7.04 -13.53
C ALA A 195 5.53 -6.87 -12.61
N LEU A 196 5.42 -7.24 -11.32
CA LEU A 196 6.50 -7.17 -10.32
C LEU A 196 7.36 -8.44 -10.26
N ASP A 197 6.98 -9.52 -10.92
CA ASP A 197 7.70 -10.81 -10.88
C ASP A 197 9.21 -10.70 -11.14
N PRO A 198 9.69 -9.84 -12.07
CA PRO A 198 11.13 -9.69 -12.29
C PRO A 198 11.92 -9.12 -11.12
N TRP A 199 11.26 -8.50 -10.13
CA TRP A 199 11.88 -7.92 -8.93
C TRP A 199 11.75 -8.79 -7.69
N LEU A 200 11.05 -9.92 -7.78
CA LEU A 200 10.96 -10.88 -6.69
C LEU A 200 12.14 -11.86 -6.73
N PRO A 201 12.60 -12.34 -5.56
CA PRO A 201 13.57 -13.42 -5.53
C PRO A 201 13.00 -14.64 -6.25
N VAL A 202 13.82 -15.25 -7.09
CA VAL A 202 13.49 -16.57 -7.67
C VAL A 202 13.49 -17.58 -6.52
N LEU A 203 12.30 -17.94 -6.05
CA LEU A 203 12.18 -19.02 -5.08
C LEU A 203 12.72 -20.30 -5.74
N PRO A 204 13.67 -21.01 -5.09
CA PRO A 204 14.04 -22.32 -5.58
C PRO A 204 12.78 -23.19 -5.66
N ALA A 205 12.59 -23.86 -6.79
CA ALA A 205 11.44 -24.75 -6.98
C ALA A 205 11.35 -25.67 -5.76
N ALA A 206 10.19 -25.68 -5.09
CA ALA A 206 9.96 -26.59 -3.98
C ALA A 206 10.29 -28.01 -4.48
N PRO A 207 11.09 -28.81 -3.73
CA PRO A 207 11.41 -30.16 -4.15
C PRO A 207 10.10 -30.90 -4.39
N LEU A 208 9.93 -31.44 -5.58
CA LEU A 208 8.80 -32.31 -5.91
C LEU A 208 8.74 -33.37 -4.80
N LYS A 209 7.64 -33.37 -4.03
CA LYS A 209 7.37 -34.48 -3.13
C LYS A 209 7.29 -35.73 -4.03
N THR A 210 8.38 -36.46 -4.12
CA THR A 210 8.35 -37.83 -4.65
C THR A 210 7.34 -38.56 -3.78
N LYS A 211 6.21 -38.97 -4.36
CA LYS A 211 5.32 -39.95 -3.74
C LYS A 211 6.21 -41.19 -3.48
N GLY A 212 6.59 -41.35 -2.24
CA GLY A 212 7.24 -42.55 -1.76
C GLY A 212 6.30 -43.73 -1.92
N GLU A 213 6.90 -44.77 -2.37
CA GLU A 213 6.38 -46.11 -2.42
C GLU A 213 5.64 -46.56 -1.15
#